data_bea1654159e9cb16134b9f7064a1e928
#
_entry.id   bea1654159e9cb16134b9f7064a1e928
#
_cell.length_a   1.000
_cell.length_b   1.000
_cell.length_c   1.000
_cell.angle_alpha   90.00
_cell.angle_beta   90.00
_cell.angle_gamma   90.00
#
_symmetry.space_group_name_H-M   'P 1'
#
loop_
_entity.id
_entity.type
_entity.pdbx_description
1 polymer ?
#
loop_
_entity_poly.entity_id
_entity_poly.type
_entity_poly.pdbx_seq_one_letter_code
_entity_poly.pdbx_strand_id
1 'polypeptide(L)'
;MEDAICATKAAIKEGIVPGGGIALLNAATNITAKSIGETVLLEAIKAPFKTILENAGLESDRKTPTRKGQGYNVVTGKMVNMIKSGIIDPLLVTKSALQNAASVATTILSTDCVINNLRIDESNRK
;
A
#
# COMPACT_ATOMS: atom_id res chain seq x y z
N MET A 1 4.58 21.15 -1.42
CA MET A 1 5.97 21.32 -1.90
C MET A 1 6.96 20.46 -1.11
N GLU A 2 6.99 20.52 0.19
CA GLU A 2 7.89 19.74 1.06
C GLU A 2 7.78 18.23 0.83
N ASP A 3 6.57 17.71 0.70
CA ASP A 3 6.27 16.30 0.43
C ASP A 3 6.91 15.81 -0.89
N ALA A 4 6.79 16.59 -1.96
CA ALA A 4 7.39 16.26 -3.25
C ALA A 4 8.93 16.23 -3.19
N ILE A 5 9.54 17.13 -2.41
CA ILE A 5 10.99 17.16 -2.20
C ILE A 5 11.43 15.93 -1.40
N CYS A 6 10.70 15.57 -0.35
CA CYS A 6 10.99 14.38 0.45
C CYS A 6 10.85 13.09 -0.38
N ALA A 7 9.80 12.97 -1.20
CA ALA A 7 9.62 11.84 -2.10
C ALA A 7 10.76 11.74 -3.13
N THR A 8 11.19 12.86 -3.70
CA THR A 8 12.33 12.90 -4.64
C THR A 8 13.63 12.47 -3.98
N LYS A 9 13.93 12.97 -2.78
CA LYS A 9 15.10 12.55 -2.00
C LYS A 9 15.08 11.06 -1.68
N ALA A 10 13.92 10.53 -1.30
CA ALA A 10 13.74 9.11 -1.03
C ALA A 10 13.98 8.26 -2.29
N ALA A 11 13.49 8.71 -3.45
CA ALA A 11 13.70 8.03 -4.73
C ALA A 11 15.18 8.02 -5.16
N ILE A 12 15.90 9.12 -4.92
CA ILE A 12 17.35 9.19 -5.21
C ILE A 12 18.14 8.23 -4.30
N LYS A 13 17.69 8.07 -3.05
CA LYS A 13 18.40 7.27 -2.05
C LYS A 13 18.30 5.75 -2.28
N GLU A 14 17.12 5.23 -2.57
CA GLU A 14 16.87 3.78 -2.69
C GLU A 14 16.24 3.38 -4.03
N GLY A 15 16.00 4.31 -4.94
CA GLY A 15 15.38 4.03 -6.23
C GLY A 15 13.85 4.09 -6.20
N ILE A 16 13.26 3.66 -7.31
CA ILE A 16 11.82 3.68 -7.56
C ILE A 16 11.26 2.29 -7.81
N VAL A 17 9.99 2.13 -7.50
CA VAL A 17 9.20 0.91 -7.75
C VAL A 17 7.90 1.24 -8.48
N PRO A 18 7.22 0.25 -9.09
CA PRO A 18 5.88 0.46 -9.64
C PRO A 18 4.93 0.97 -8.56
N GLY A 19 4.24 2.08 -8.85
CA GLY A 19 3.25 2.68 -7.95
C GLY A 19 1.91 1.95 -7.94
N GLY A 20 0.91 2.56 -7.32
CA GLY A 20 -0.45 2.02 -7.28
C GLY A 20 -0.59 0.70 -6.49
N GLY A 21 0.26 0.46 -5.49
CA GLY A 21 0.27 -0.78 -4.72
C GLY A 21 0.87 -1.99 -5.44
N ILE A 22 1.31 -1.83 -6.70
CA ILE A 22 1.83 -2.93 -7.53
C ILE A 22 3.15 -3.48 -7.02
N ALA A 23 4.00 -2.65 -6.42
CA ALA A 23 5.26 -3.10 -5.83
C ALA A 23 5.02 -4.14 -4.73
N LEU A 24 4.09 -3.87 -3.81
CA LEU A 24 3.70 -4.77 -2.72
C LEU A 24 3.03 -6.04 -3.24
N LEU A 25 2.14 -5.91 -4.23
CA LEU A 25 1.48 -7.04 -4.86
C LEU A 25 2.50 -7.98 -5.53
N ASN A 26 3.47 -7.43 -6.25
CA ASN A 26 4.56 -8.19 -6.86
C ASN A 26 5.44 -8.87 -5.81
N ALA A 27 5.70 -8.23 -4.67
CA ALA A 27 6.43 -8.83 -3.56
C ALA A 27 5.67 -10.03 -2.98
N ALA A 28 4.36 -9.88 -2.74
CA ALA A 28 3.50 -10.94 -2.23
C ALA A 28 3.49 -12.19 -3.12
N THR A 29 3.46 -12.00 -4.44
CA THR A 29 3.40 -13.13 -5.40
C THR A 29 4.71 -13.91 -5.52
N ASN A 30 5.84 -13.33 -5.08
CA ASN A 30 7.15 -13.98 -5.17
C ASN A 30 7.56 -14.72 -3.89
N ILE A 31 6.76 -14.63 -2.85
CA ILE A 31 7.07 -15.22 -1.53
C ILE A 31 6.08 -16.36 -1.27
N THR A 32 6.60 -17.52 -0.91
CA THR A 32 5.78 -18.65 -0.45
C THR A 32 5.74 -18.62 1.07
N ALA A 33 4.54 -18.48 1.63
CA ALA A 33 4.34 -18.50 3.08
C ALA A 33 4.70 -19.86 3.67
N LYS A 34 5.47 -19.87 4.76
CA LYS A 34 5.86 -21.05 5.52
C LYS A 34 5.13 -21.14 6.87
N SER A 35 4.46 -20.09 7.27
CA SER A 35 3.72 -19.99 8.54
C SER A 35 2.39 -19.27 8.35
N ILE A 36 1.49 -19.41 9.33
CA ILE A 36 0.19 -18.71 9.34
C ILE A 36 0.41 -17.20 9.37
N GLY A 37 1.36 -16.70 10.17
CA GLY A 37 1.67 -15.27 10.25
C GLY A 37 2.15 -14.70 8.92
N GLU A 38 3.00 -15.43 8.18
CA GLU A 38 3.41 -15.04 6.84
C GLU A 38 2.23 -15.02 5.86
N THR A 39 1.31 -15.98 5.95
CA THR A 39 0.11 -16.00 5.11
C THR A 39 -0.76 -14.77 5.36
N VAL A 40 -0.98 -14.41 6.63
CA VAL A 40 -1.73 -13.21 7.03
C VAL A 40 -1.06 -11.95 6.49
N LEU A 41 0.26 -11.82 6.64
CA LEU A 41 1.02 -10.68 6.12
C LEU A 41 0.91 -10.57 4.60
N LEU A 42 1.11 -11.69 3.87
CA LEU A 42 1.03 -11.70 2.40
C LEU A 42 -0.35 -11.35 1.88
N GLU A 43 -1.41 -11.65 2.62
CA GLU A 43 -2.76 -11.21 2.26
C GLU A 43 -2.97 -9.72 2.58
N ALA A 44 -2.50 -9.27 3.74
CA ALA A 44 -2.64 -7.88 4.17
C ALA A 44 -1.93 -6.88 3.25
N ILE A 45 -0.76 -7.21 2.71
CA ILE A 45 -0.02 -6.30 1.82
C ILE A 45 -0.65 -6.10 0.44
N LYS A 46 -1.69 -6.86 0.09
CA LYS A 46 -2.51 -6.63 -1.10
C LYS A 46 -3.54 -5.51 -0.90
N ALA A 47 -3.83 -5.14 0.35
CA ALA A 47 -4.86 -4.15 0.68
C ALA A 47 -4.66 -2.77 0.01
N PRO A 48 -3.46 -2.17 -0.06
CA PRO A 48 -3.27 -0.89 -0.73
C PRO A 48 -3.71 -0.89 -2.19
N PHE A 49 -3.42 -1.95 -2.93
CA PHE A 49 -3.87 -2.10 -4.32
C PHE A 49 -5.40 -2.21 -4.41
N LYS A 50 -6.01 -3.05 -3.56
CA LYS A 50 -7.48 -3.21 -3.52
C LYS A 50 -8.17 -1.88 -3.21
N THR A 51 -7.71 -1.17 -2.17
CA THR A 51 -8.29 0.12 -1.76
C THR A 51 -8.21 1.19 -2.87
N ILE A 52 -7.11 1.24 -3.64
CA ILE A 52 -6.99 2.17 -4.77
C ILE A 52 -8.06 1.88 -5.82
N LEU A 53 -8.31 0.61 -6.15
CA LEU A 53 -9.35 0.24 -7.11
C LEU A 53 -10.77 0.52 -6.56
N GLU A 54 -11.03 0.18 -5.31
CA GLU A 54 -12.30 0.45 -4.63
C GLU A 54 -12.62 1.95 -4.61
N ASN A 55 -11.64 2.80 -4.29
CA ASN A 55 -11.78 4.26 -4.34
C ASN A 55 -12.07 4.77 -5.75
N ALA A 56 -11.67 4.05 -6.78
CA ALA A 56 -12.02 4.34 -8.17
C ALA A 56 -13.35 3.71 -8.62
N GLY A 57 -14.10 3.06 -7.71
CA GLY A 57 -15.36 2.38 -8.04
C GLY A 57 -15.19 1.10 -8.86
N LEU A 58 -14.02 0.45 -8.76
CA LEU A 58 -13.67 -0.73 -9.56
C LEU A 58 -13.57 -1.98 -8.69
N GLU A 59 -14.03 -3.11 -9.21
CA GLU A 59 -13.82 -4.41 -8.58
C GLU A 59 -12.36 -4.85 -8.71
N SER A 60 -11.72 -5.13 -7.59
CA SER A 60 -10.30 -5.49 -7.53
C SER A 60 -9.98 -6.82 -8.22
N ASP A 61 -10.88 -7.80 -8.16
CA ASP A 61 -10.63 -9.16 -8.62
C ASP A 61 -10.43 -9.27 -10.14
N ARG A 62 -11.12 -8.41 -10.89
CA ARG A 62 -11.04 -8.38 -12.36
C ARG A 62 -9.86 -7.55 -12.88
N LYS A 63 -9.17 -6.81 -12.03
CA LYS A 63 -8.11 -5.86 -12.41
C LYS A 63 -6.73 -6.27 -11.87
N THR A 64 -6.63 -7.42 -11.25
CA THR A 64 -5.35 -7.94 -10.75
C THR A 64 -4.39 -8.20 -11.91
N PRO A 65 -3.19 -7.60 -11.91
CA PRO A 65 -2.24 -7.76 -12.99
C PRO A 65 -1.65 -9.17 -12.99
N THR A 66 -1.53 -9.76 -14.18
CA THR A 66 -0.93 -11.08 -14.38
C THR A 66 0.57 -11.03 -14.65
N ARG A 67 1.11 -9.86 -15.00
CA ARG A 67 2.52 -9.68 -15.33
C ARG A 67 3.20 -8.70 -14.37
N LYS A 68 4.44 -9.01 -14.02
CA LYS A 68 5.28 -8.17 -13.16
C LYS A 68 5.39 -6.73 -13.70
N GLY A 69 5.21 -5.73 -12.84
CA GLY A 69 5.31 -4.32 -13.21
C GLY A 69 4.13 -3.75 -14.01
N GLN A 70 3.14 -4.57 -14.35
CA GLN A 70 1.88 -4.08 -14.89
C GLN A 70 0.91 -3.74 -13.76
N GLY A 71 0.07 -2.75 -14.00
CA GLY A 71 -0.98 -2.34 -13.11
C GLY A 71 -2.10 -1.64 -13.85
N TYR A 72 -3.21 -1.45 -13.17
CA TYR A 72 -4.35 -0.75 -13.73
C TYR A 72 -4.22 0.76 -13.51
N ASN A 73 -4.21 1.52 -14.60
CA ASN A 73 -4.26 2.97 -14.53
C ASN A 73 -5.73 3.41 -14.41
N VAL A 74 -6.11 3.84 -13.22
CA VAL A 74 -7.49 4.24 -12.89
C VAL A 74 -7.96 5.47 -13.67
N VAL A 75 -7.04 6.33 -14.13
CA VAL A 75 -7.36 7.53 -14.91
C VAL A 75 -7.71 7.17 -16.36
N THR A 76 -6.93 6.27 -16.97
CA THR A 76 -7.12 5.90 -18.39
C THR A 76 -8.00 4.65 -18.57
N GLY A 77 -8.30 3.93 -17.49
CA GLY A 77 -9.09 2.70 -17.54
C GLY A 77 -8.40 1.52 -18.22
N LYS A 78 -7.06 1.51 -18.29
CA LYS A 78 -6.30 0.50 -19.04
C LYS A 78 -5.21 -0.16 -18.18
N MET A 79 -4.88 -1.41 -18.53
CA MET A 79 -3.68 -2.09 -18.00
C MET A 79 -2.43 -1.52 -18.68
N VAL A 80 -1.50 -1.02 -17.89
CA VAL A 80 -0.27 -0.37 -18.38
C VAL A 80 0.96 -0.87 -17.63
N ASN A 81 2.14 -0.65 -18.21
CA ASN A 81 3.38 -0.78 -17.45
C ASN A 81 3.54 0.47 -16.57
N MET A 82 3.50 0.28 -15.26
CA MET A 82 3.45 1.38 -14.29
C MET A 82 4.66 2.32 -14.40
N ILE A 83 5.87 1.76 -14.47
CA ILE A 83 7.11 2.55 -14.57
C ILE A 83 7.15 3.35 -15.88
N LYS A 84 6.82 2.71 -17.02
CA LYS A 84 6.82 3.39 -18.33
C LYS A 84 5.75 4.47 -18.43
N SER A 85 4.68 4.32 -17.67
CA SER A 85 3.57 5.29 -17.60
C SER A 85 3.80 6.38 -16.55
N GLY A 86 4.95 6.41 -15.89
CA GLY A 86 5.27 7.41 -14.86
C GLY A 86 4.51 7.22 -13.53
N ILE A 87 3.86 6.07 -13.34
CA ILE A 87 3.17 5.73 -12.09
C ILE A 87 4.17 4.98 -11.21
N ILE A 88 4.89 5.73 -10.39
CA ILE A 88 6.03 5.26 -9.60
C ILE A 88 5.94 5.73 -8.16
N ASP A 89 6.48 4.92 -7.27
CA ASP A 89 6.65 5.24 -5.84
C ASP A 89 8.12 5.13 -5.45
N PRO A 90 8.61 5.94 -4.47
CA PRO A 90 9.94 5.74 -3.90
C PRO A 90 10.00 4.43 -3.09
N LEU A 91 11.01 3.60 -3.34
CA LEU A 91 11.17 2.33 -2.62
C LEU A 91 11.28 2.54 -1.11
N LEU A 92 12.06 3.55 -0.67
CA LEU A 92 12.25 3.85 0.74
C LEU A 92 10.91 4.11 1.46
N VAL A 93 10.00 4.86 0.83
CA VAL A 93 8.68 5.17 1.40
C VAL A 93 7.84 3.90 1.54
N THR A 94 7.75 3.11 0.48
CA THR A 94 6.97 1.86 0.48
C THR A 94 7.49 0.86 1.51
N LYS A 95 8.82 0.73 1.63
CA LYS A 95 9.46 -0.14 2.61
C LYS A 95 9.22 0.32 4.04
N SER A 96 9.41 1.61 4.32
CA SER A 96 9.21 2.19 5.64
C SER A 96 7.75 2.11 6.08
N ALA A 97 6.80 2.35 5.16
CA ALA A 97 5.38 2.22 5.44
C ALA A 97 5.01 0.79 5.87
N LEU A 98 5.51 -0.21 5.15
CA LEU A 98 5.26 -1.62 5.49
C LEU A 98 5.87 -2.00 6.86
N GLN A 99 7.11 -1.56 7.12
CA GLN A 99 7.79 -1.82 8.40
C GLN A 99 7.04 -1.19 9.58
N ASN A 100 6.63 0.06 9.44
CA ASN A 100 5.87 0.77 10.47
C ASN A 100 4.49 0.14 10.70
N ALA A 101 3.78 -0.21 9.63
CA ALA A 101 2.48 -0.89 9.73
C ALA A 101 2.60 -2.24 10.46
N ALA A 102 3.60 -3.05 10.13
CA ALA A 102 3.86 -4.32 10.80
C ALA A 102 4.21 -4.13 12.29
N SER A 103 5.00 -3.11 12.63
CA SER A 103 5.35 -2.77 14.02
C SER A 103 4.11 -2.40 14.83
N VAL A 104 3.24 -1.54 14.30
CA VAL A 104 1.99 -1.15 14.97
C VAL A 104 1.06 -2.35 15.12
N ALA A 105 0.89 -3.16 14.08
CA ALA A 105 0.05 -4.35 14.12
C ALA A 105 0.54 -5.34 15.19
N THR A 106 1.85 -5.55 15.29
CA THR A 106 2.46 -6.42 16.32
C THR A 106 2.20 -5.88 17.73
N THR A 107 2.29 -4.57 17.92
CA THR A 107 1.99 -3.92 19.19
C THR A 107 0.52 -4.13 19.59
N ILE A 108 -0.41 -3.95 18.65
CA ILE A 108 -1.84 -4.17 18.89
C ILE A 108 -2.12 -5.63 19.23
N LEU A 109 -1.54 -6.58 18.49
CA LEU A 109 -1.71 -8.01 18.73
C LEU A 109 -1.17 -8.49 20.09
N SER A 110 -0.17 -7.81 20.63
CA SER A 110 0.41 -8.13 21.94
C SER A 110 -0.28 -7.40 23.12
N THR A 111 -1.32 -6.62 22.85
CA THR A 111 -2.01 -5.77 23.83
C THR A 111 -3.32 -6.42 24.27
N ASP A 112 -3.54 -6.52 25.58
CA ASP A 112 -4.77 -7.06 26.18
C ASP A 112 -5.94 -6.09 26.08
N CYS A 113 -5.68 -4.78 26.23
CA CYS A 113 -6.70 -3.75 26.27
C CYS A 113 -6.19 -2.44 25.65
N VAL A 114 -7.05 -1.79 24.89
CA VAL A 114 -6.79 -0.45 24.33
C VAL A 114 -7.80 0.53 24.96
N ILE A 115 -7.29 1.54 25.65
CA ILE A 115 -8.11 2.62 26.21
C ILE A 115 -7.95 3.84 25.30
N ASN A 116 -9.07 4.32 24.76
CA ASN A 116 -9.09 5.48 23.89
C ASN A 116 -10.13 6.49 24.35
N ASN A 117 -9.82 7.78 24.25
CA ASN A 117 -10.78 8.83 24.48
C ASN A 117 -11.72 8.96 23.28
N LEU A 118 -13.03 8.94 23.52
CA LEU A 118 -14.01 9.29 22.49
C LEU A 118 -13.77 10.75 22.07
N ARG A 119 -13.51 11.00 20.79
CA ARG A 119 -13.55 12.36 20.24
C ARG A 119 -14.99 12.87 20.36
N ILE A 120 -15.21 13.84 21.23
CA ILE A 120 -16.48 14.58 21.28
C ILE A 120 -16.45 15.51 20.06
N ASP A 121 -17.34 15.26 19.10
CA ASP A 121 -17.50 16.13 17.94
C ASP A 121 -18.17 17.43 18.41
N GLU A 122 -17.38 18.50 18.52
CA GLU A 122 -17.85 19.80 18.99
C GLU A 122 -18.76 20.52 17.97
N SER A 123 -18.88 19.99 16.75
CA SER A 123 -19.70 20.57 15.68
C SER A 123 -21.22 20.58 16.01
N ASN A 124 -21.68 19.78 16.97
CA ASN A 124 -23.09 19.66 17.38
C ASN A 124 -23.45 20.45 18.64
N ARG A 125 -22.56 21.27 19.17
CA ARG A 125 -22.89 22.22 20.23
C ARG A 125 -23.37 23.55 19.61
N LYS A 126 -24.64 23.62 19.25
CA LYS A 126 -25.39 24.87 19.07
C LYS A 126 -26.28 25.08 20.26
#